data_2786d6e38b8ddc186bfa6dd46fa01805
#
_entry.id   2786d6e38b8ddc186bfa6dd46fa01805
#
_cell.length_a   1.000
_cell.length_b   1.000
_cell.length_c   1.000
_cell.angle_alpha   90.00
_cell.angle_beta   90.00
_cell.angle_gamma   90.00
#
_symmetry.space_group_name_H-M   'P 1'
#
loop_
_entity.id
_entity.type
_entity.pdbx_description
1 polymer ?
#
loop_
_entity_poly.entity_id
_entity_poly.type
_entity_poly.pdbx_seq_one_letter_code
_entity_poly.pdbx_strand_id
1 'polypeptide(L)'
;MLEVKPTQDEILALLGKDAFDMWRAVCHFIADNYNIDTLWDDGGKYGAYEQKFRKSGKTLCSLYVKETELVVLIIFGKAEREKFEAERMDFSPQMQAIYDEAKTYHDGKWMYIKVKDSSMFSDITRMLVIKKKPNRKVTMCGYVCDLCKAFAPNIKRKDERECLSALWRKYYDLDIPAENIYCEGCRSTKQDARLLDSNCPVRACVPQNQVDNCSECSKFPCEVFQERKGLSYDEAREEQGDLFNAEEFEEYMLAYDNKSRLDRRRDSMAN
;
A
#
# COMPACT_ATOMS: atom_id res chain seq x y z
N MET A 1 -12.55 1.42 18.66
CA MET A 1 -11.19 1.01 18.20
C MET A 1 -10.69 -0.11 19.08
N LEU A 2 -10.11 -1.14 18.47
CA LEU A 2 -9.45 -2.21 19.22
C LEU A 2 -8.18 -1.69 19.88
N GLU A 3 -7.89 -2.14 21.11
CA GLU A 3 -6.63 -1.82 21.80
C GLU A 3 -5.44 -2.53 21.14
N VAL A 4 -5.68 -3.73 20.63
CA VAL A 4 -4.69 -4.54 19.91
C VAL A 4 -5.25 -4.88 18.52
N LYS A 5 -4.48 -4.60 17.47
CA LYS A 5 -4.84 -5.00 16.10
C LYS A 5 -4.72 -6.53 15.97
N PRO A 6 -5.58 -7.18 15.15
CA PRO A 6 -5.41 -8.60 14.84
C PRO A 6 -4.10 -8.84 14.10
N THR A 7 -3.49 -10.00 14.38
CA THR A 7 -2.30 -10.46 13.65
C THR A 7 -2.67 -10.94 12.24
N GLN A 8 -1.69 -11.03 11.36
CA GLN A 8 -1.94 -11.57 10.01
C GLN A 8 -2.33 -13.05 10.06
N ASP A 9 -1.82 -13.81 11.02
CA ASP A 9 -2.20 -15.22 11.20
C ASP A 9 -3.66 -15.36 11.63
N GLU A 10 -4.15 -14.50 12.52
CA GLU A 10 -5.57 -14.47 12.88
C GLU A 10 -6.46 -14.12 11.69
N ILE A 11 -6.05 -13.15 10.87
CA ILE A 11 -6.79 -12.77 9.66
C ILE A 11 -6.76 -13.91 8.64
N LEU A 12 -5.60 -14.56 8.43
CA LEU A 12 -5.46 -15.72 7.55
C LEU A 12 -6.34 -16.89 8.00
N ALA A 13 -6.35 -17.17 9.30
CA ALA A 13 -7.17 -18.24 9.88
C ALA A 13 -8.67 -18.00 9.64
N LEU A 14 -9.12 -16.75 9.71
CA LEU A 14 -10.52 -16.39 9.46
C LEU A 14 -10.88 -16.40 7.96
N LEU A 15 -10.05 -15.79 7.12
CA LEU A 15 -10.36 -15.60 5.70
C LEU A 15 -10.09 -16.86 4.85
N GLY A 16 -9.12 -17.69 5.25
CA GLY A 16 -8.51 -18.65 4.35
C GLY A 16 -7.57 -17.98 3.34
N LYS A 17 -6.77 -18.77 2.62
CA LYS A 17 -5.65 -18.26 1.81
C LYS A 17 -6.09 -17.26 0.73
N ASP A 18 -7.07 -17.60 -0.09
CA ASP A 18 -7.40 -16.80 -1.29
C ASP A 18 -8.00 -15.43 -0.91
N ALA A 19 -8.91 -15.39 0.08
CA ALA A 19 -9.48 -14.15 0.57
C ALA A 19 -8.44 -13.33 1.38
N PHE A 20 -7.50 -13.99 2.06
CA PHE A 20 -6.37 -13.31 2.72
C PHE A 20 -5.42 -12.67 1.70
N ASP A 21 -5.06 -13.37 0.63
CA ASP A 21 -4.23 -12.82 -0.43
C ASP A 21 -4.90 -11.59 -1.07
N MET A 22 -6.23 -11.63 -1.26
CA MET A 22 -7.00 -10.48 -1.71
C MET A 22 -6.98 -9.33 -0.71
N TRP A 23 -7.19 -9.59 0.58
CA TRP A 23 -7.09 -8.59 1.64
C TRP A 23 -5.73 -7.91 1.64
N ARG A 24 -4.64 -8.69 1.59
CA ARG A 24 -3.27 -8.19 1.54
C ARG A 24 -3.03 -7.34 0.29
N ALA A 25 -3.48 -7.80 -0.88
CA ALA A 25 -3.35 -7.06 -2.13
C ALA A 25 -4.03 -5.68 -2.08
N VAL A 26 -5.25 -5.60 -1.52
CA VAL A 26 -5.95 -4.33 -1.33
C VAL A 26 -5.23 -3.43 -0.33
N CYS A 27 -4.73 -3.97 0.79
CA CYS A 27 -3.94 -3.22 1.76
C CYS A 27 -2.66 -2.63 1.13
N HIS A 28 -1.92 -3.42 0.35
CA HIS A 28 -0.72 -2.97 -0.36
C HIS A 28 -1.06 -1.90 -1.41
N PHE A 29 -2.14 -2.09 -2.19
CA PHE A 29 -2.58 -1.07 -3.13
C PHE A 29 -2.87 0.27 -2.42
N ILE A 30 -3.56 0.23 -1.28
CA ILE A 30 -3.86 1.42 -0.50
C ILE A 30 -2.56 2.05 0.05
N ALA A 31 -1.66 1.25 0.61
CA ALA A 31 -0.39 1.71 1.13
C ALA A 31 0.49 2.35 0.04
N ASP A 32 0.48 1.82 -1.19
CA ASP A 32 1.26 2.35 -2.31
C ASP A 32 0.71 3.66 -2.87
N ASN A 33 -0.60 3.87 -2.79
CA ASN A 33 -1.28 4.95 -3.50
C ASN A 33 -1.80 6.08 -2.61
N TYR A 34 -2.00 5.81 -1.31
CA TYR A 34 -2.64 6.79 -0.42
C TYR A 34 -1.82 7.03 0.85
N ASN A 35 -1.62 8.31 1.18
CA ASN A 35 -1.22 8.71 2.54
C ASN A 35 -2.49 8.75 3.40
N ILE A 36 -2.77 7.65 4.12
CA ILE A 36 -4.00 7.42 4.85
C ILE A 36 -3.71 6.68 6.16
N ASP A 37 -4.55 6.89 7.16
CA ASP A 37 -4.42 6.22 8.45
C ASP A 37 -5.26 4.94 8.46
N THR A 38 -4.76 3.89 9.13
CA THR A 38 -5.45 2.61 9.32
C THR A 38 -5.93 2.51 10.75
N LEU A 39 -7.21 2.21 10.92
CA LEU A 39 -7.85 1.99 12.22
C LEU A 39 -8.48 0.61 12.25
N TRP A 40 -8.39 -0.05 13.40
CA TRP A 40 -9.03 -1.34 13.62
C TRP A 40 -10.17 -1.22 14.62
N ASP A 41 -11.27 -1.85 14.31
CA ASP A 41 -12.48 -1.88 15.13
C ASP A 41 -13.10 -3.27 15.13
N ASP A 42 -14.04 -3.49 16.04
CA ASP A 42 -14.93 -4.64 16.00
C ASP A 42 -15.79 -4.57 14.73
N GLY A 43 -15.87 -5.66 13.98
CA GLY A 43 -16.62 -5.72 12.71
C GLY A 43 -18.14 -5.79 12.91
N GLY A 44 -18.60 -6.03 14.14
CA GLY A 44 -19.99 -6.13 14.51
C GLY A 44 -20.74 -7.18 13.68
N LYS A 45 -21.87 -6.80 13.10
CA LYS A 45 -22.67 -7.72 12.27
C LYS A 45 -22.05 -8.03 10.90
N TYR A 46 -20.98 -7.33 10.50
CA TYR A 46 -20.37 -7.49 9.18
C TYR A 46 -19.13 -8.37 9.18
N GLY A 47 -18.55 -8.68 10.34
CA GLY A 47 -17.38 -9.55 10.45
C GLY A 47 -16.78 -9.56 11.86
N ALA A 48 -15.70 -10.32 12.06
CA ALA A 48 -14.97 -10.33 13.32
C ALA A 48 -14.20 -9.01 13.53
N TYR A 49 -13.63 -8.46 12.44
CA TYR A 49 -12.86 -7.23 12.50
C TYR A 49 -13.26 -6.27 11.38
N GLU A 50 -13.16 -4.95 11.65
CA GLU A 50 -13.21 -3.88 10.65
C GLU A 50 -11.85 -3.17 10.58
N GLN A 51 -11.22 -3.20 9.41
CA GLN A 51 -10.05 -2.39 9.09
C GLN A 51 -10.50 -1.18 8.27
N LYS A 52 -10.44 -0.01 8.86
CA LYS A 52 -10.91 1.23 8.26
C LYS A 52 -9.76 2.10 7.78
N PHE A 53 -9.79 2.48 6.52
CA PHE A 53 -8.84 3.42 5.93
C PHE A 53 -9.45 4.81 5.84
N ARG A 54 -8.94 5.76 6.67
CA ARG A 54 -9.48 7.10 6.74
C ARG A 54 -8.41 8.15 7.05
N LYS A 55 -8.68 9.40 6.67
CA LYS A 55 -7.84 10.55 7.02
C LYS A 55 -8.68 11.82 7.11
N SER A 56 -8.42 12.63 8.15
CA SER A 56 -9.09 13.92 8.34
C SER A 56 -10.62 13.82 8.24
N GLY A 57 -11.22 12.82 8.90
CA GLY A 57 -12.65 12.61 8.92
C GLY A 57 -13.26 11.92 7.69
N LYS A 58 -12.49 11.71 6.60
CA LYS A 58 -12.96 11.08 5.36
C LYS A 58 -12.47 9.62 5.28
N THR A 59 -13.41 8.70 5.03
CA THR A 59 -13.11 7.27 4.84
C THR A 59 -12.94 6.98 3.35
N LEU A 60 -11.87 6.28 3.01
CA LEU A 60 -11.63 5.72 1.68
C LEU A 60 -12.47 4.44 1.50
N CYS A 61 -12.25 3.48 2.39
CA CYS A 61 -12.98 2.22 2.46
C CYS A 61 -12.87 1.59 3.86
N SER A 62 -13.69 0.56 4.10
CA SER A 62 -13.54 -0.37 5.21
C SER A 62 -13.43 -1.80 4.68
N LEU A 63 -12.55 -2.61 5.27
CA LEU A 63 -12.41 -4.04 5.01
C LEU A 63 -12.96 -4.79 6.23
N TYR A 64 -13.99 -5.60 6.04
CA TYR A 64 -14.53 -6.47 7.08
C TYR A 64 -14.00 -7.88 6.90
N VAL A 65 -13.27 -8.36 7.90
CA VAL A 65 -12.77 -9.72 7.97
C VAL A 65 -13.86 -10.60 8.54
N LYS A 66 -14.41 -11.45 7.70
CA LYS A 66 -15.48 -12.39 8.05
C LYS A 66 -15.01 -13.82 7.79
N GLU A 67 -15.58 -14.79 8.44
CA GLU A 67 -15.28 -16.20 8.22
C GLU A 67 -15.43 -16.55 6.71
N THR A 68 -14.33 -16.98 6.08
CA THR A 68 -14.21 -17.37 4.67
C THR A 68 -14.58 -16.28 3.62
N GLU A 69 -14.75 -15.03 4.05
CA GLU A 69 -15.17 -13.96 3.14
C GLU A 69 -14.57 -12.61 3.56
N LEU A 70 -14.00 -11.88 2.64
CA LEU A 70 -13.66 -10.46 2.81
C LEU A 70 -14.80 -9.60 2.26
N VAL A 71 -15.24 -8.60 3.04
CA VAL A 71 -16.22 -7.63 2.55
C VAL A 71 -15.57 -6.25 2.47
N VAL A 72 -15.52 -5.68 1.28
CA VAL A 72 -15.00 -4.34 1.03
C VAL A 72 -16.17 -3.36 0.96
N LEU A 73 -16.23 -2.42 1.90
CA LEU A 73 -17.23 -1.35 1.88
C LEU A 73 -16.64 -0.10 1.25
N ILE A 74 -17.24 0.35 0.16
CA ILE A 74 -16.95 1.63 -0.48
C ILE A 74 -18.25 2.44 -0.56
N ILE A 75 -18.20 3.72 -0.16
CA ILE A 75 -19.37 4.62 -0.18
C ILE A 75 -19.12 5.72 -1.19
N PHE A 76 -19.95 5.82 -2.21
CA PHE A 76 -19.88 6.86 -3.23
C PHE A 76 -20.86 8.01 -2.94
N GLY A 77 -20.34 9.21 -2.82
CA GLY A 77 -21.12 10.43 -2.89
C GLY A 77 -21.60 10.71 -4.33
N LYS A 78 -22.25 11.85 -4.55
CA LYS A 78 -22.82 12.20 -5.87
C LYS A 78 -21.74 12.25 -6.97
N ALA A 79 -20.63 12.94 -6.71
CA ALA A 79 -19.57 13.11 -7.72
C ALA A 79 -18.87 11.79 -8.09
N GLU A 80 -18.69 10.88 -7.12
CA GLU A 80 -18.10 9.56 -7.39
C GLU A 80 -19.05 8.67 -8.19
N ARG A 81 -20.36 8.77 -7.94
CA ARG A 81 -21.37 8.05 -8.77
C ARG A 81 -21.34 8.52 -10.21
N GLU A 82 -21.28 9.84 -10.45
CA GLU A 82 -21.18 10.40 -11.81
C GLU A 82 -19.93 9.90 -12.54
N LYS A 83 -18.79 9.78 -11.85
CA LYS A 83 -17.56 9.21 -12.41
C LYS A 83 -17.71 7.73 -12.73
N PHE A 84 -18.31 6.95 -11.81
CA PHE A 84 -18.54 5.53 -12.04
C PHE A 84 -19.43 5.31 -13.28
N GLU A 85 -20.52 6.08 -13.42
CA GLU A 85 -21.38 5.96 -14.59
C GLU A 85 -20.68 6.33 -15.90
N ALA A 86 -19.78 7.30 -15.89
CA ALA A 86 -18.98 7.66 -17.06
C ALA A 86 -17.97 6.56 -17.46
N GLU A 87 -17.48 5.77 -16.50
CA GLU A 87 -16.50 4.70 -16.70
C GLU A 87 -17.13 3.29 -16.58
N ARG A 88 -18.46 3.21 -16.52
CA ARG A 88 -19.20 1.99 -16.20
C ARG A 88 -18.79 0.77 -17.01
N MET A 89 -18.59 0.96 -18.31
CA MET A 89 -18.25 -0.13 -19.25
C MET A 89 -16.84 -0.73 -19.01
N ASP A 90 -16.03 -0.06 -18.21
CA ASP A 90 -14.69 -0.53 -17.84
C ASP A 90 -14.70 -1.46 -16.62
N PHE A 91 -15.86 -1.63 -15.98
CA PHE A 91 -16.03 -2.52 -14.85
C PHE A 91 -16.62 -3.87 -15.28
N SER A 92 -16.29 -4.93 -14.54
CA SER A 92 -16.88 -6.24 -14.76
C SER A 92 -18.42 -6.21 -14.62
N PRO A 93 -19.15 -7.08 -15.30
CA PRO A 93 -20.60 -7.21 -15.12
C PRO A 93 -20.99 -7.45 -13.66
N GLN A 94 -20.16 -8.16 -12.90
CA GLN A 94 -20.37 -8.42 -11.49
C GLN A 94 -20.32 -7.13 -10.67
N MET A 95 -19.32 -6.25 -10.90
CA MET A 95 -19.23 -4.97 -10.21
C MET A 95 -20.38 -4.04 -10.59
N GLN A 96 -20.77 -4.02 -11.85
CA GLN A 96 -21.92 -3.25 -12.30
C GLN A 96 -23.21 -3.68 -11.57
N ALA A 97 -23.44 -4.99 -11.43
CA ALA A 97 -24.60 -5.52 -10.71
C ALA A 97 -24.56 -5.14 -9.22
N ILE A 98 -23.41 -5.27 -8.55
CA ILE A 98 -23.21 -4.84 -7.15
C ILE A 98 -23.53 -3.35 -6.99
N TYR A 99 -23.06 -2.53 -7.94
CA TYR A 99 -23.35 -1.10 -7.91
C TYR A 99 -24.86 -0.83 -8.09
N ASP A 100 -25.54 -1.48 -9.02
CA ASP A 100 -26.97 -1.27 -9.26
C ASP A 100 -27.84 -1.66 -8.06
N GLU A 101 -27.53 -2.80 -7.43
CA GLU A 101 -28.26 -3.32 -6.27
C GLU A 101 -27.99 -2.53 -4.97
N ALA A 102 -26.89 -1.78 -4.93
CA ALA A 102 -26.47 -1.06 -3.73
C ALA A 102 -27.46 0.06 -3.36
N LYS A 103 -27.79 0.16 -2.07
CA LYS A 103 -28.69 1.20 -1.56
C LYS A 103 -28.01 2.56 -1.48
N THR A 104 -28.75 3.59 -1.86
CA THR A 104 -28.32 4.98 -1.69
C THR A 104 -28.99 5.56 -0.45
N TYR A 105 -28.16 6.05 0.48
CA TYR A 105 -28.57 6.75 1.68
C TYR A 105 -28.26 8.25 1.56
N HIS A 106 -28.58 9.04 2.59
CA HIS A 106 -28.34 10.51 2.60
C HIS A 106 -26.84 10.86 2.44
N ASP A 107 -25.93 10.00 2.91
CA ASP A 107 -24.48 10.18 2.89
C ASP A 107 -23.79 9.49 1.70
N GLY A 108 -24.53 8.74 0.88
CA GLY A 108 -24.02 8.12 -0.34
C GLY A 108 -24.57 6.73 -0.66
N LYS A 109 -24.05 6.14 -1.73
CA LYS A 109 -24.35 4.79 -2.18
C LYS A 109 -23.36 3.81 -1.55
N TRP A 110 -23.90 2.86 -0.78
CA TRP A 110 -23.12 1.93 0.05
C TRP A 110 -22.96 0.59 -0.66
N MET A 111 -21.76 0.31 -1.15
CA MET A 111 -21.45 -0.93 -1.85
C MET A 111 -20.68 -1.87 -0.93
N TYR A 112 -21.32 -2.97 -0.53
CA TYR A 112 -20.70 -4.08 0.22
C TYR A 112 -20.25 -5.15 -0.77
N ILE A 113 -18.98 -5.10 -1.17
CA ILE A 113 -18.39 -5.97 -2.17
C ILE A 113 -17.83 -7.20 -1.46
N LYS A 114 -18.46 -8.36 -1.66
CA LYS A 114 -18.05 -9.63 -1.07
C LYS A 114 -17.09 -10.33 -1.99
N VAL A 115 -15.92 -10.68 -1.47
CA VAL A 115 -14.86 -11.32 -2.26
C VAL A 115 -14.26 -12.51 -1.50
N LYS A 116 -13.93 -13.56 -2.25
CA LYS A 116 -13.31 -14.78 -1.74
C LYS A 116 -11.92 -15.02 -2.34
N ASP A 117 -11.61 -14.31 -3.41
CA ASP A 117 -10.36 -14.41 -4.17
C ASP A 117 -10.01 -13.07 -4.84
N SER A 118 -8.98 -13.05 -5.66
CA SER A 118 -8.48 -11.85 -6.32
C SER A 118 -9.23 -11.45 -7.60
N SER A 119 -10.30 -12.16 -8.01
CA SER A 119 -11.00 -11.90 -9.28
C SER A 119 -11.56 -10.49 -9.42
N MET A 120 -11.92 -9.84 -8.30
CA MET A 120 -12.44 -8.47 -8.28
C MET A 120 -11.40 -7.41 -7.94
N PHE A 121 -10.11 -7.76 -7.87
CA PHE A 121 -9.06 -6.82 -7.46
C PHE A 121 -9.00 -5.57 -8.35
N SER A 122 -9.04 -5.74 -9.67
CA SER A 122 -9.02 -4.64 -10.63
C SER A 122 -10.20 -3.68 -10.43
N ASP A 123 -11.42 -4.22 -10.30
CA ASP A 123 -12.61 -3.42 -10.07
C ASP A 123 -12.54 -2.64 -8.76
N ILE A 124 -12.15 -3.30 -7.67
CA ILE A 124 -12.04 -2.67 -6.34
C ILE A 124 -11.00 -1.55 -6.35
N THR A 125 -9.84 -1.76 -6.94
CA THR A 125 -8.80 -0.74 -7.01
C THR A 125 -9.24 0.46 -7.84
N ARG A 126 -9.95 0.24 -8.94
CA ARG A 126 -10.56 1.29 -9.77
C ARG A 126 -11.63 2.08 -9.00
N MET A 127 -12.50 1.38 -8.24
CA MET A 127 -13.48 2.02 -7.35
C MET A 127 -12.78 2.92 -6.30
N LEU A 128 -11.65 2.48 -5.73
CA LEU A 128 -10.86 3.27 -4.80
C LEU A 128 -10.28 4.53 -5.47
N VAL A 129 -9.83 4.44 -6.73
CA VAL A 129 -9.33 5.59 -7.50
C VAL A 129 -10.44 6.59 -7.79
N ILE A 130 -11.65 6.14 -8.16
CA ILE A 130 -12.83 6.98 -8.30
C ILE A 130 -13.16 7.67 -6.97
N LYS A 131 -13.14 6.91 -5.85
CA LYS A 131 -13.43 7.43 -4.51
C LYS A 131 -12.47 8.55 -4.12
N LYS A 132 -11.19 8.37 -4.43
CA LYS A 132 -10.16 9.35 -4.12
C LYS A 132 -8.98 9.17 -5.07
N LYS A 133 -8.58 10.26 -5.73
CA LYS A 133 -7.36 10.25 -6.54
C LYS A 133 -6.15 9.85 -5.67
N PRO A 134 -5.29 8.93 -6.13
CA PRO A 134 -4.03 8.60 -5.49
C PRO A 134 -3.22 9.86 -5.15
N ASN A 135 -2.66 9.91 -3.95
CA ASN A 135 -1.96 11.10 -3.46
C ASN A 135 -0.59 10.81 -2.83
N ARG A 136 -0.17 9.54 -2.81
CA ARG A 136 1.16 9.17 -2.33
C ARG A 136 2.17 9.26 -3.45
N LYS A 137 3.27 9.95 -3.17
CA LYS A 137 4.40 10.04 -4.10
C LYS A 137 5.42 8.95 -3.76
N VAL A 138 5.82 8.20 -4.77
CA VAL A 138 6.96 7.30 -4.67
C VAL A 138 8.25 8.04 -4.99
N THR A 139 9.39 7.52 -4.51
CA THR A 139 10.71 7.99 -4.94
C THR A 139 11.00 7.56 -6.38
N MET A 140 12.13 7.96 -6.91
CA MET A 140 12.56 7.62 -8.26
C MET A 140 12.72 6.10 -8.47
N CYS A 141 13.22 5.37 -7.46
CA CYS A 141 13.31 3.91 -7.48
C CYS A 141 12.06 3.19 -6.95
N GLY A 142 11.00 3.90 -6.58
CA GLY A 142 9.77 3.29 -6.09
C GLY A 142 9.67 3.11 -4.57
N TYR A 143 10.67 3.49 -3.78
CA TYR A 143 10.53 3.53 -2.33
C TYR A 143 9.48 4.55 -1.90
N VAL A 144 8.92 4.39 -0.70
CA VAL A 144 7.92 5.31 -0.14
C VAL A 144 8.44 5.94 1.13
N CYS A 145 8.83 7.21 1.04
CA CYS A 145 9.35 7.96 2.19
C CYS A 145 8.35 8.03 3.36
N ASP A 146 7.05 8.19 3.07
CA ASP A 146 6.02 8.28 4.12
C ASP A 146 5.91 7.02 5.00
N LEU A 147 6.33 5.85 4.47
CA LEU A 147 6.39 4.58 5.20
C LEU A 147 7.76 4.35 5.86
N CYS A 148 8.81 5.01 5.38
CA CYS A 148 10.19 4.76 5.78
C CYS A 148 10.48 5.36 7.16
N LYS A 149 10.89 4.55 8.13
CA LYS A 149 11.24 5.02 9.49
C LYS A 149 12.54 5.84 9.54
N ALA A 150 13.36 5.83 8.47
CA ALA A 150 14.52 6.71 8.33
C ALA A 150 14.16 8.12 7.84
N PHE A 151 12.92 8.35 7.41
CA PHE A 151 12.50 9.65 6.87
C PHE A 151 12.32 10.69 7.97
N ALA A 152 12.97 11.83 7.84
CA ALA A 152 13.06 12.86 8.88
C ALA A 152 11.70 13.27 9.50
N PRO A 153 10.60 13.45 8.74
CA PRO A 153 9.29 13.71 9.33
C PRO A 153 8.74 12.56 10.19
N ASN A 154 9.06 11.31 9.84
CA ASN A 154 8.63 10.14 10.61
C ASN A 154 9.43 10.02 11.90
N ILE A 155 10.75 10.24 11.86
CA ILE A 155 11.62 10.27 13.06
C ILE A 155 11.10 11.33 14.06
N LYS A 156 10.74 12.53 13.57
CA LYS A 156 10.19 13.59 14.43
C LYS A 156 8.86 13.22 15.08
N ARG A 157 8.04 12.41 14.43
CA ARG A 157 6.75 11.96 14.95
C ARG A 157 6.90 10.83 15.96
N LYS A 158 7.73 9.84 15.65
CA LYS A 158 8.07 8.70 16.49
C LYS A 158 9.43 8.18 16.07
N ASP A 159 10.40 8.24 16.96
CA ASP A 159 11.73 7.72 16.68
C ASP A 159 11.77 6.20 16.87
N GLU A 160 11.91 5.49 15.78
CA GLU A 160 11.97 4.02 15.71
C GLU A 160 13.28 3.55 15.05
N ARG A 161 14.32 4.38 15.05
CA ARG A 161 15.58 4.10 14.36
C ARG A 161 16.36 2.91 14.93
N GLU A 162 16.28 2.66 16.24
CA GLU A 162 16.91 1.47 16.84
C GLU A 162 16.29 0.18 16.29
N CYS A 163 14.97 0.10 16.26
CA CYS A 163 14.27 -1.03 15.66
C CYS A 163 14.57 -1.17 14.17
N LEU A 164 14.56 -0.05 13.44
CA LEU A 164 14.89 -0.05 12.01
C LEU A 164 16.30 -0.53 11.73
N SER A 165 17.32 -0.11 12.53
CA SER A 165 18.70 -0.56 12.42
C SER A 165 18.80 -2.08 12.56
N ALA A 166 18.15 -2.64 13.59
CA ALA A 166 18.13 -4.09 13.81
C ALA A 166 17.47 -4.85 12.64
N LEU A 167 16.37 -4.31 12.11
CA LEU A 167 15.65 -4.93 11.00
C LEU A 167 16.40 -4.79 9.66
N TRP A 168 17.11 -3.71 9.42
CA TRP A 168 17.98 -3.62 8.25
C TRP A 168 19.13 -4.63 8.29
N ARG A 169 19.67 -4.89 9.47
CA ARG A 169 20.66 -5.98 9.64
C ARG A 169 20.03 -7.33 9.33
N LYS A 170 18.81 -7.58 9.84
CA LYS A 170 18.08 -8.83 9.63
C LYS A 170 17.74 -9.09 8.16
N TYR A 171 17.15 -8.10 7.47
CA TYR A 171 16.60 -8.27 6.11
C TYR A 171 17.59 -7.95 4.98
N TYR A 172 18.60 -7.13 5.22
CA TYR A 172 19.48 -6.60 4.18
C TYR A 172 20.97 -6.72 4.50
N ASP A 173 21.33 -7.30 5.64
CA ASP A 173 22.71 -7.33 6.14
C ASP A 173 23.36 -5.93 6.21
N LEU A 174 22.57 -4.91 6.49
CA LEU A 174 23.00 -3.52 6.62
C LEU A 174 23.23 -3.16 8.09
N ASP A 175 24.49 -2.96 8.46
CA ASP A 175 24.87 -2.54 9.80
C ASP A 175 25.04 -1.02 9.89
N ILE A 176 23.94 -0.30 10.06
CA ILE A 176 23.90 1.15 10.20
C ILE A 176 23.43 1.49 11.61
N PRO A 177 24.29 2.10 12.46
CA PRO A 177 23.89 2.55 13.80
C PRO A 177 22.71 3.51 13.75
N ALA A 178 21.80 3.41 14.73
CA ALA A 178 20.56 4.19 14.75
C ALA A 178 20.78 5.71 14.67
N GLU A 179 21.83 6.22 15.30
CA GLU A 179 22.21 7.65 15.27
C GLU A 179 22.59 8.14 13.86
N ASN A 180 23.03 7.23 12.99
CA ASN A 180 23.39 7.54 11.60
C ASN A 180 22.21 7.42 10.63
N ILE A 181 21.09 6.87 11.08
CA ILE A 181 19.90 6.72 10.28
C ILE A 181 19.13 8.05 10.24
N TYR A 182 19.18 8.73 9.10
CA TYR A 182 18.44 9.97 8.86
C TYR A 182 18.37 10.26 7.36
N CYS A 183 17.16 10.59 6.84
CA CYS A 183 16.97 10.88 5.44
C CYS A 183 15.91 11.97 5.24
N GLU A 184 16.21 13.00 4.45
CA GLU A 184 15.25 14.05 4.06
C GLU A 184 14.46 13.70 2.78
N GLY A 185 14.72 12.52 2.21
CA GLY A 185 14.00 11.99 1.04
C GLY A 185 14.65 12.35 -0.30
N CYS A 186 14.65 11.39 -1.22
CA CYS A 186 15.31 11.50 -2.53
C CYS A 186 14.77 12.64 -3.42
N ARG A 187 13.56 13.15 -3.15
CA ARG A 187 12.94 14.27 -3.87
C ARG A 187 13.14 15.61 -3.18
N SER A 188 14.00 15.68 -2.14
CA SER A 188 14.34 16.95 -1.51
C SER A 188 14.98 17.89 -2.54
N THR A 189 14.56 19.16 -2.53
CA THR A 189 15.13 20.22 -3.36
C THR A 189 16.21 21.02 -2.63
N LYS A 190 16.47 20.69 -1.36
CA LYS A 190 17.53 21.33 -0.60
C LYS A 190 18.88 20.91 -1.14
N GLN A 191 19.78 21.88 -1.33
CA GLN A 191 21.13 21.63 -1.86
C GLN A 191 21.98 20.78 -0.92
N ASP A 192 21.76 20.90 0.38
CA ASP A 192 22.47 20.19 1.48
C ASP A 192 21.60 19.09 2.11
N ALA A 193 20.61 18.57 1.38
CA ALA A 193 19.73 17.52 1.88
C ALA A 193 20.54 16.30 2.37
N ARG A 194 20.36 15.96 3.63
CA ARG A 194 20.95 14.75 4.20
C ARG A 194 20.17 13.53 3.70
N LEU A 195 20.83 12.70 2.91
CA LEU A 195 20.26 11.49 2.33
C LEU A 195 20.99 10.27 2.89
N LEU A 196 20.25 9.19 3.10
CA LEU A 196 20.85 7.93 3.56
C LEU A 196 21.85 7.38 2.54
N ASP A 197 21.52 7.49 1.27
CA ASP A 197 22.40 7.15 0.14
C ASP A 197 22.62 8.39 -0.73
N SER A 198 23.77 9.05 -0.53
CA SER A 198 24.17 10.23 -1.29
C SER A 198 24.50 9.92 -2.76
N ASN A 199 24.93 8.68 -3.05
CA ASN A 199 25.44 8.25 -4.36
C ASN A 199 24.45 7.34 -5.12
N CYS A 200 23.17 7.38 -4.79
CA CYS A 200 22.16 6.54 -5.42
C CYS A 200 22.15 6.71 -6.94
N PRO A 201 22.44 5.66 -7.75
CA PRO A 201 22.53 5.77 -9.20
C PRO A 201 21.16 6.03 -9.85
N VAL A 202 20.08 5.52 -9.26
CA VAL A 202 18.71 5.74 -9.75
C VAL A 202 18.32 7.21 -9.68
N ARG A 203 18.79 7.93 -8.63
CA ARG A 203 18.48 9.35 -8.46
C ARG A 203 19.09 10.22 -9.59
N ALA A 204 20.23 9.84 -10.11
CA ALA A 204 20.83 10.50 -11.27
C ALA A 204 20.17 10.04 -12.59
N CYS A 205 19.89 8.73 -12.73
CA CYS A 205 19.38 8.11 -13.92
C CYS A 205 17.98 8.61 -14.32
N VAL A 206 17.05 8.72 -13.36
CA VAL A 206 15.64 9.03 -13.63
C VAL A 206 15.46 10.40 -14.34
N PRO A 207 16.04 11.52 -13.86
CA PRO A 207 15.97 12.79 -14.54
C PRO A 207 16.65 12.78 -15.93
N GLN A 208 17.76 12.06 -16.08
CA GLN A 208 18.46 11.93 -17.37
C GLN A 208 17.60 11.23 -18.42
N ASN A 209 16.73 10.29 -18.02
CA ASN A 209 15.79 9.62 -18.92
C ASN A 209 14.44 10.36 -19.02
N GLN A 210 14.28 11.54 -18.41
CA GLN A 210 13.08 12.38 -18.45
C GLN A 210 11.79 11.67 -18.00
N VAL A 211 11.90 10.81 -17.00
CA VAL A 211 10.78 10.10 -16.37
C VAL A 211 10.64 10.52 -14.90
N ASP A 212 9.47 10.34 -14.30
CA ASP A 212 9.26 10.66 -12.88
C ASP A 212 9.80 9.56 -11.96
N ASN A 213 9.68 8.31 -12.38
CA ASN A 213 10.18 7.15 -11.64
C ASN A 213 10.45 5.96 -12.59
N CYS A 214 11.06 4.91 -12.07
CA CYS A 214 11.46 3.76 -12.88
C CYS A 214 10.29 3.02 -13.56
N SER A 215 9.04 3.09 -13.07
CA SER A 215 7.91 2.42 -13.75
C SER A 215 7.61 3.01 -15.14
N GLU A 216 7.98 4.26 -15.38
CA GLU A 216 7.77 4.95 -16.66
C GLU A 216 8.92 4.71 -17.66
N CYS A 217 10.03 4.10 -17.19
CA CYS A 217 11.19 3.85 -18.01
C CYS A 217 10.99 2.57 -18.85
N SER A 218 11.23 2.66 -20.16
CA SER A 218 11.14 1.50 -21.07
C SER A 218 12.16 0.40 -20.77
N LYS A 219 13.26 0.74 -20.07
CA LYS A 219 14.32 -0.20 -19.69
C LYS A 219 14.08 -0.89 -18.34
N PHE A 220 13.01 -0.55 -17.63
CA PHE A 220 12.71 -1.14 -16.34
C PHE A 220 12.20 -2.60 -16.48
N PRO A 221 12.64 -3.54 -15.61
CA PRO A 221 13.75 -3.42 -14.65
C PRO A 221 15.13 -3.50 -15.35
N CYS A 222 16.08 -2.66 -14.95
CA CYS A 222 17.44 -2.61 -15.50
C CYS A 222 18.49 -2.77 -14.40
N GLU A 223 19.77 -2.90 -14.76
CA GLU A 223 20.88 -3.07 -13.81
C GLU A 223 20.94 -1.95 -12.76
N VAL A 224 20.78 -0.69 -13.20
CA VAL A 224 20.76 0.48 -12.29
C VAL A 224 19.64 0.37 -11.25
N PHE A 225 18.48 -0.14 -11.64
CA PHE A 225 17.38 -0.38 -10.70
C PHE A 225 17.70 -1.53 -9.76
N GLN A 226 18.33 -2.62 -10.25
CA GLN A 226 18.64 -3.79 -9.41
C GLN A 226 19.54 -3.44 -8.22
N GLU A 227 20.43 -2.45 -8.36
CA GLU A 227 21.24 -1.96 -7.24
C GLU A 227 20.40 -1.34 -6.10
N ARG A 228 19.15 -1.04 -6.33
CA ARG A 228 18.21 -0.44 -5.36
C ARG A 228 16.91 -1.20 -5.22
N LYS A 229 16.88 -2.43 -5.74
CA LYS A 229 15.75 -3.33 -5.52
C LYS A 229 15.71 -3.73 -4.05
N GLY A 230 14.59 -3.47 -3.38
CA GLY A 230 14.30 -4.01 -2.07
C GLY A 230 13.57 -5.35 -2.15
N LEU A 231 13.51 -6.06 -1.06
CA LEU A 231 12.78 -7.32 -0.95
C LEU A 231 11.27 -7.09 -1.06
N SER A 232 10.61 -7.91 -1.85
CA SER A 232 9.17 -8.08 -1.76
C SER A 232 8.78 -8.89 -0.53
N TYR A 233 7.51 -8.89 -0.18
CA TYR A 233 7.01 -9.71 0.93
C TYR A 233 7.35 -11.20 0.76
N ASP A 234 7.14 -11.73 -0.45
CA ASP A 234 7.36 -13.14 -0.72
C ASP A 234 8.86 -13.49 -0.72
N GLU A 235 9.72 -12.64 -1.30
CA GLU A 235 11.18 -12.79 -1.22
C GLU A 235 11.68 -12.74 0.22
N ALA A 236 11.23 -11.76 1.01
CA ALA A 236 11.62 -11.65 2.41
C ALA A 236 11.17 -12.88 3.23
N ARG A 237 9.98 -13.40 2.96
CA ARG A 237 9.48 -14.61 3.60
C ARG A 237 10.29 -15.85 3.23
N GLU A 238 10.69 -15.98 1.97
CA GLU A 238 11.52 -17.09 1.49
C GLU A 238 12.93 -17.02 2.10
N GLU A 239 13.57 -15.84 2.08
CA GLU A 239 14.92 -15.65 2.59
C GLU A 239 15.03 -15.82 4.12
N GLN A 240 14.02 -15.34 4.86
CA GLN A 240 14.04 -15.40 6.33
C GLN A 240 13.49 -16.71 6.90
N GLY A 241 12.71 -17.48 6.13
CA GLY A 241 12.11 -18.73 6.60
C GLY A 241 11.34 -18.56 7.91
N ASP A 242 11.68 -19.37 8.92
CA ASP A 242 11.04 -19.34 10.25
C ASP A 242 11.29 -18.03 11.04
N LEU A 243 12.27 -17.22 10.64
CA LEU A 243 12.58 -15.93 11.25
C LEU A 243 11.75 -14.79 10.65
N PHE A 244 10.99 -15.05 9.60
CA PHE A 244 10.14 -14.05 8.98
C PHE A 244 9.02 -13.63 9.94
N ASN A 245 8.80 -12.32 10.01
CA ASN A 245 7.67 -11.76 10.76
C ASN A 245 6.90 -10.79 9.85
N ALA A 246 5.64 -11.12 9.59
CA ALA A 246 4.79 -10.39 8.67
C ALA A 246 4.51 -8.95 9.15
N GLU A 247 4.30 -8.76 10.45
CA GLU A 247 4.05 -7.44 11.04
C GLU A 247 5.29 -6.54 10.96
N GLU A 248 6.49 -7.09 11.20
CA GLU A 248 7.74 -6.35 11.01
C GLU A 248 7.92 -5.92 9.56
N PHE A 249 7.64 -6.82 8.62
CA PHE A 249 7.74 -6.50 7.19
C PHE A 249 6.78 -5.37 6.82
N GLU A 250 5.51 -5.49 7.16
CA GLU A 250 4.49 -4.49 6.84
C GLU A 250 4.78 -3.12 7.48
N GLU A 251 5.31 -3.10 8.68
CA GLU A 251 5.55 -1.86 9.40
C GLU A 251 6.86 -1.18 9.01
N TYR A 252 7.92 -1.94 8.72
CA TYR A 252 9.26 -1.39 8.51
C TYR A 252 9.84 -1.62 7.12
N MET A 253 9.52 -2.76 6.48
CA MET A 253 10.13 -3.17 5.21
C MET A 253 9.27 -2.83 3.99
N LEU A 254 7.96 -2.72 4.14
CA LEU A 254 7.04 -2.37 3.03
C LEU A 254 7.43 -1.07 2.31
N ALA A 255 8.09 -0.13 3.00
CA ALA A 255 8.64 1.08 2.40
C ALA A 255 9.57 0.79 1.22
N TYR A 256 10.26 -0.36 1.24
CA TYR A 256 11.31 -0.78 0.32
C TYR A 256 10.86 -1.81 -0.72
N ASP A 257 9.65 -2.37 -0.64
CA ASP A 257 9.07 -3.24 -1.67
C ASP A 257 8.75 -2.43 -2.95
N ASN A 258 9.81 -2.01 -3.62
CA ASN A 258 9.71 -1.09 -4.72
C ASN A 258 9.42 -1.77 -6.06
N LYS A 259 9.96 -2.97 -6.30
CA LYS A 259 9.73 -3.67 -7.56
C LYS A 259 8.26 -4.03 -7.75
N SER A 260 7.66 -4.69 -6.76
CA SER A 260 6.23 -5.05 -6.81
C SER A 260 5.34 -3.81 -6.97
N ARG A 261 5.70 -2.70 -6.31
CA ARG A 261 5.00 -1.41 -6.42
C ARG A 261 5.11 -0.80 -7.81
N LEU A 262 6.31 -0.81 -8.41
CA LEU A 262 6.54 -0.25 -9.74
C LEU A 262 5.91 -1.11 -10.83
N ASP A 263 5.91 -2.44 -10.67
CA ASP A 263 5.21 -3.37 -11.57
C ASP A 263 3.72 -3.05 -11.58
N ARG A 264 3.06 -2.98 -10.41
CA ARG A 264 1.63 -2.61 -10.30
C ARG A 264 1.31 -1.24 -10.91
N ARG A 265 2.21 -0.26 -10.76
CA ARG A 265 2.04 1.06 -11.38
C ARG A 265 2.14 0.99 -12.90
N ARG A 266 3.07 0.21 -13.43
CA ARG A 266 3.25 0.01 -14.86
C ARG A 266 2.03 -0.66 -15.49
N ASP A 267 1.52 -1.70 -14.86
CA ASP A 267 0.32 -2.42 -15.31
C ASP A 267 -0.90 -1.48 -15.33
N SER A 268 -1.03 -0.60 -14.34
CA SER A 268 -2.11 0.38 -14.28
C SER A 268 -2.00 1.52 -15.31
N MET A 269 -0.83 1.74 -15.91
CA MET A 269 -0.63 2.71 -17.00
C MET A 269 -0.83 2.08 -18.40
N ALA A 270 -0.75 0.75 -18.50
CA ALA A 270 -0.92 0.00 -19.75
C ALA A 270 -2.39 -0.31 -20.07
N ASN A 271 -3.29 -0.16 -19.10
CA ASN A 271 -4.73 -0.34 -19.19
C ASN A 271 -5.46 1.01 -19.19
#